data_b8b4483bfbcd2f3def3a4fe77ac3102e
#
_entry.id   b8b4483bfbcd2f3def3a4fe77ac3102e
#
_cell.length_a   1.000
_cell.length_b   1.000
_cell.length_c   1.000
_cell.angle_alpha   90.00
_cell.angle_beta   90.00
_cell.angle_gamma   90.00
#
_symmetry.space_group_name_H-M   'P 1'
#
loop_
_entity.id
_entity.type
_entity.pdbx_description
1 polymer ?
#
loop_
_entity_poly.entity_id
_entity_poly.type
_entity_poly.pdbx_seq_one_letter_code
_entity_poly.pdbx_strand_id
1 'polypeptide(L)'
;PDKEQHQPFLEPEVATTQELYLNGFSSSLPMEIQIEALKKIPAFKDLVIYRPGYAIEYDYFDPTQLKHTLESKKIKNLFFAGQVNGTTGYEEAGGQGIIAGINAHINCHGGEPFTLARDEAYIGVLIDDLVTKGVDEPYRMFTSRAEYRILLRMDDADMRLTERAYKLGLVKEDRYALLKSKREACLLYTSDA
;
A
#
# COMPACT_ATOMS: atom_id res chain seq x y z
N PRO A 1 26.94 7.20 8.47
CA PRO A 1 28.38 7.19 8.73
C PRO A 1 29.17 7.93 7.65
N ASP A 2 28.55 8.22 6.48
CA ASP A 2 29.26 8.75 5.30
C ASP A 2 29.17 10.28 5.15
N LYS A 3 28.55 10.97 6.09
CA LYS A 3 28.45 12.44 6.11
C LYS A 3 29.27 13.01 7.26
N GLU A 4 30.08 14.01 6.96
CA GLU A 4 30.88 14.75 7.98
C GLU A 4 30.00 15.60 8.90
N GLN A 5 28.80 15.97 8.44
CA GLN A 5 27.84 16.79 9.19
C GLN A 5 26.42 16.31 8.98
N HIS A 6 25.62 16.37 10.03
CA HIS A 6 24.18 16.19 10.01
C HIS A 6 23.51 17.51 10.36
N GLN A 7 22.51 17.89 9.59
CA GLN A 7 21.77 19.13 9.78
C GLN A 7 20.36 18.82 10.29
N PRO A 8 20.08 18.90 11.60
CA PRO A 8 18.74 18.84 12.12
C PRO A 8 18.03 20.20 11.92
N PHE A 9 16.70 20.14 11.79
CA PHE A 9 15.85 21.32 11.69
C PHE A 9 14.89 21.35 12.87
N LEU A 10 14.66 22.56 13.42
CA LEU A 10 13.64 22.80 14.44
C LEU A 10 12.46 23.52 13.79
N GLU A 11 11.32 22.89 13.84
CA GLU A 11 10.10 23.38 13.21
C GLU A 11 9.00 23.54 14.28
N PRO A 12 8.28 24.68 14.35
CA PRO A 12 7.13 24.81 15.25
C PRO A 12 6.06 23.75 14.89
N GLU A 13 5.59 23.00 15.88
CA GLU A 13 4.50 22.02 15.67
C GLU A 13 3.24 22.68 15.14
N VAL A 14 2.85 23.82 15.72
CA VAL A 14 1.78 24.71 15.24
C VAL A 14 2.11 26.16 15.63
N ALA A 15 1.47 27.12 14.95
CA ALA A 15 1.76 28.55 15.14
C ALA A 15 1.53 29.10 16.57
N THR A 16 0.77 28.39 17.40
CA THR A 16 0.36 28.81 18.75
C THR A 16 1.05 28.08 19.90
N THR A 17 1.96 27.14 19.60
CA THR A 17 2.69 26.36 20.61
C THR A 17 4.14 26.76 20.69
N GLN A 18 4.76 26.52 21.86
CA GLN A 18 6.21 26.62 22.04
C GLN A 18 6.93 25.28 21.77
N GLU A 19 6.17 24.23 21.45
CA GLU A 19 6.71 22.92 21.11
C GLU A 19 7.34 22.97 19.71
N LEU A 20 8.55 22.43 19.60
CA LEU A 20 9.29 22.34 18.35
C LEU A 20 9.46 20.88 17.96
N TYR A 21 9.23 20.57 16.71
CA TYR A 21 9.56 19.29 16.12
C TYR A 21 11.01 19.26 15.69
N LEU A 22 11.76 18.27 16.14
CA LEU A 22 13.15 18.07 15.73
C LEU A 22 13.21 17.11 14.54
N ASN A 23 13.35 17.67 13.36
CA ASN A 23 13.54 16.92 12.13
C ASN A 23 15.02 16.60 11.90
N GLY A 24 15.32 15.42 11.33
CA GLY A 24 16.68 14.99 11.00
C GLY A 24 17.44 14.30 12.15
N PHE A 25 16.78 14.07 13.29
CA PHE A 25 17.32 13.28 14.41
C PHE A 25 16.37 12.11 14.74
N SER A 26 16.16 11.24 13.77
CA SER A 26 15.30 10.06 13.95
C SER A 26 16.02 9.00 14.77
N SER A 27 15.37 8.53 15.83
CA SER A 27 15.92 7.50 16.72
C SER A 27 14.82 6.64 17.30
N SER A 28 15.09 5.35 17.42
CA SER A 28 14.27 4.34 18.11
C SER A 28 14.86 3.89 19.44
N LEU A 29 15.94 4.54 19.86
CA LEU A 29 16.62 4.23 21.14
C LEU A 29 15.73 4.60 22.33
N PRO A 30 15.94 4.00 23.51
CA PRO A 30 15.27 4.40 24.74
C PRO A 30 15.37 5.89 25.02
N MET A 31 14.35 6.47 25.64
CA MET A 31 14.22 7.92 25.88
C MET A 31 15.43 8.50 26.60
N GLU A 32 15.97 7.78 27.59
CA GLU A 32 17.12 8.21 28.38
C GLU A 32 18.35 8.43 27.49
N ILE A 33 18.59 7.51 26.55
CA ILE A 33 19.71 7.60 25.60
C ILE A 33 19.49 8.75 24.61
N GLN A 34 18.25 8.97 24.17
CA GLN A 34 17.93 10.10 23.29
C GLN A 34 18.21 11.43 24.00
N ILE A 35 17.82 11.57 25.26
CA ILE A 35 18.09 12.76 26.09
C ILE A 35 19.60 13.00 26.24
N GLU A 36 20.35 11.95 26.60
CA GLU A 36 21.80 12.06 26.74
C GLU A 36 22.50 12.45 25.44
N ALA A 37 22.10 11.87 24.33
CA ALA A 37 22.65 12.18 23.01
C ALA A 37 22.38 13.63 22.60
N LEU A 38 21.14 14.10 22.77
CA LEU A 38 20.75 15.46 22.42
C LEU A 38 21.43 16.49 23.32
N LYS A 39 21.57 16.26 24.62
CA LYS A 39 22.27 17.17 25.57
C LYS A 39 23.76 17.36 25.27
N LYS A 40 24.38 16.48 24.47
CA LYS A 40 25.74 16.66 23.97
C LYS A 40 25.86 17.78 22.92
N ILE A 41 24.75 18.17 22.32
CA ILE A 41 24.65 19.27 21.38
C ILE A 41 24.51 20.57 22.23
N PRO A 42 25.42 21.56 22.14
CA PRO A 42 25.38 22.75 22.99
C PRO A 42 24.04 23.50 22.99
N ALA A 43 23.37 23.56 21.82
CA ALA A 43 22.08 24.21 21.68
C ALA A 43 20.94 23.52 22.44
N PHE A 44 21.09 22.22 22.78
CA PHE A 44 20.07 21.40 23.43
C PHE A 44 20.41 21.03 24.88
N LYS A 45 21.34 21.76 25.50
CA LYS A 45 21.80 21.51 26.87
C LYS A 45 20.65 21.44 27.88
N ASP A 46 19.68 22.32 27.74
CA ASP A 46 18.57 22.49 28.69
C ASP A 46 17.23 22.01 28.07
N LEU A 47 17.28 21.13 27.06
CA LEU A 47 16.11 20.67 26.38
C LEU A 47 15.17 19.85 27.30
N VAL A 48 13.88 19.97 27.05
CA VAL A 48 12.82 19.10 27.59
C VAL A 48 12.17 18.36 26.42
N ILE A 49 12.14 17.04 26.50
CA ILE A 49 11.47 16.21 25.48
C ILE A 49 10.05 15.93 25.95
N TYR A 50 9.05 16.36 25.18
CA TYR A 50 7.64 16.04 25.41
C TYR A 50 7.24 14.70 24.79
N ARG A 51 7.78 14.40 23.57
CA ARG A 51 7.56 13.15 22.85
C ARG A 51 8.89 12.65 22.31
N PRO A 52 9.41 11.52 22.83
CA PRO A 52 10.63 10.93 22.27
C PRO A 52 10.37 10.36 20.88
N GLY A 53 11.45 10.19 20.11
CA GLY A 53 11.42 9.33 18.94
C GLY A 53 11.06 7.90 19.34
N TYR A 54 10.41 7.17 18.46
CA TYR A 54 9.93 5.80 18.71
C TYR A 54 10.10 4.94 17.48
N ALA A 55 10.22 3.65 17.70
CA ALA A 55 10.10 2.65 16.66
C ALA A 55 8.66 2.17 16.59
N ILE A 56 8.16 1.97 15.39
CA ILE A 56 6.91 1.26 15.15
C ILE A 56 7.29 -0.15 14.71
N GLU A 57 6.83 -1.15 15.47
CA GLU A 57 6.97 -2.55 15.12
C GLU A 57 5.62 -3.08 14.65
N TYR A 58 5.65 -3.90 13.62
CA TYR A 58 4.45 -4.52 13.05
C TYR A 58 4.63 -6.03 13.05
N ASP A 59 3.56 -6.74 13.39
CA ASP A 59 3.51 -8.17 13.16
C ASP A 59 3.64 -8.46 11.66
N TYR A 60 4.46 -9.43 11.33
CA TYR A 60 4.70 -9.89 9.98
C TYR A 60 4.34 -11.37 9.85
N PHE A 61 3.58 -11.69 8.83
CA PHE A 61 3.28 -13.05 8.41
C PHE A 61 3.74 -13.25 6.98
N ASP A 62 4.52 -14.30 6.74
CA ASP A 62 5.01 -14.63 5.41
C ASP A 62 3.84 -14.78 4.43
N PRO A 63 3.73 -13.90 3.42
CA PRO A 63 2.60 -13.89 2.49
C PRO A 63 2.57 -15.11 1.56
N THR A 64 3.63 -15.90 1.47
CA THR A 64 3.63 -17.15 0.70
C THR A 64 2.66 -18.20 1.27
N GLN A 65 2.22 -18.04 2.51
CA GLN A 65 1.17 -18.85 3.12
C GLN A 65 -0.27 -18.45 2.70
N LEU A 66 -0.40 -17.42 1.86
CA LEU A 66 -1.68 -16.94 1.35
C LEU A 66 -1.94 -17.46 -0.06
N LYS A 67 -3.23 -17.59 -0.40
CA LYS A 67 -3.70 -17.77 -1.78
C LYS A 67 -3.72 -16.41 -2.49
N HIS A 68 -3.90 -16.38 -3.81
CA HIS A 68 -4.10 -15.13 -4.56
C HIS A 68 -5.37 -14.36 -4.16
N THR A 69 -6.29 -15.00 -3.44
CA THR A 69 -7.46 -14.37 -2.80
C THR A 69 -7.11 -13.67 -1.49
N LEU A 70 -5.87 -13.77 -1.03
CA LEU A 70 -5.37 -13.35 0.29
C LEU A 70 -5.94 -14.15 1.46
N GLU A 71 -6.64 -15.26 1.19
CA GLU A 71 -7.04 -16.22 2.21
C GLU A 71 -5.83 -17.07 2.65
N SER A 72 -5.73 -17.35 3.94
CA SER A 72 -4.73 -18.26 4.49
C SER A 72 -4.90 -19.68 3.90
N LYS A 73 -3.78 -20.30 3.50
CA LYS A 73 -3.73 -21.71 3.11
C LYS A 73 -3.96 -22.66 4.28
N LYS A 74 -3.71 -22.19 5.50
CA LYS A 74 -3.75 -23.00 6.74
C LYS A 74 -5.09 -22.87 7.47
N ILE A 75 -5.67 -21.68 7.47
CA ILE A 75 -6.89 -21.36 8.23
C ILE A 75 -7.95 -20.88 7.24
N LYS A 76 -9.01 -21.66 7.09
CA LYS A 76 -10.13 -21.34 6.21
C LYS A 76 -10.85 -20.09 6.69
N ASN A 77 -11.26 -19.23 5.76
CA ASN A 77 -11.98 -17.96 5.98
C ASN A 77 -11.18 -16.89 6.76
N LEU A 78 -9.87 -17.05 6.89
CA LEU A 78 -8.98 -16.04 7.44
C LEU A 78 -8.21 -15.35 6.31
N PHE A 79 -8.37 -14.04 6.21
CA PHE A 79 -7.73 -13.20 5.19
C PHE A 79 -6.76 -12.24 5.83
N PHE A 80 -5.63 -12.00 5.18
CA PHE A 80 -4.64 -11.02 5.60
C PHE A 80 -4.49 -9.94 4.54
N ALA A 81 -4.45 -8.69 4.95
CA ALA A 81 -4.28 -7.56 4.05
C ALA A 81 -3.49 -6.42 4.71
N GLY A 82 -2.67 -5.73 3.90
CA GLY A 82 -1.91 -4.59 4.36
C GLY A 82 -0.53 -4.95 4.87
N GLN A 83 -0.06 -4.18 5.84
CA GLN A 83 1.31 -4.18 6.31
C GLN A 83 1.73 -5.52 6.95
N VAL A 84 0.81 -6.25 7.52
CA VAL A 84 1.00 -7.59 8.08
C VAL A 84 1.58 -8.59 7.05
N ASN A 85 1.36 -8.34 5.76
CA ASN A 85 1.90 -9.13 4.65
C ASN A 85 3.28 -8.63 4.16
N GLY A 86 3.96 -7.77 4.93
CA GLY A 86 5.28 -7.26 4.60
C GLY A 86 5.30 -6.14 3.56
N THR A 87 4.18 -5.43 3.35
CA THR A 87 4.13 -4.28 2.45
C THR A 87 4.26 -2.96 3.20
N THR A 88 4.78 -1.93 2.52
CA THR A 88 4.75 -0.55 2.99
C THR A 88 3.98 0.31 1.98
N GLY A 89 3.15 1.21 2.49
CA GLY A 89 2.37 2.15 1.70
C GLY A 89 0.87 1.94 1.82
N TYR A 90 0.16 3.05 1.76
CA TYR A 90 -1.31 3.07 1.88
C TYR A 90 -1.98 2.43 0.67
N GLU A 91 -1.41 2.62 -0.50
CA GLU A 91 -1.92 2.08 -1.76
C GLU A 91 -1.85 0.56 -1.79
N GLU A 92 -0.74 -0.02 -1.32
CA GLU A 92 -0.56 -1.46 -1.20
C GLU A 92 -1.56 -2.06 -0.20
N ALA A 93 -1.75 -1.40 0.94
CA ALA A 93 -2.72 -1.84 1.94
C ALA A 93 -4.16 -1.75 1.42
N GLY A 94 -4.51 -0.65 0.74
CA GLY A 94 -5.83 -0.47 0.13
C GLY A 94 -6.12 -1.51 -0.96
N GLY A 95 -5.15 -1.78 -1.83
CA GLY A 95 -5.28 -2.80 -2.88
C GLY A 95 -5.50 -4.20 -2.32
N GLN A 96 -4.73 -4.59 -1.30
CA GLN A 96 -4.92 -5.87 -0.62
C GLN A 96 -6.26 -5.94 0.11
N GLY A 97 -6.64 -4.87 0.81
CA GLY A 97 -7.91 -4.79 1.54
C GLY A 97 -9.12 -4.99 0.64
N ILE A 98 -9.13 -4.39 -0.56
CA ILE A 98 -10.21 -4.58 -1.54
C ILE A 98 -10.30 -6.05 -1.96
N ILE A 99 -9.20 -6.68 -2.33
CA ILE A 99 -9.20 -8.08 -2.79
C ILE A 99 -9.60 -9.03 -1.66
N ALA A 100 -9.05 -8.84 -0.46
CA ALA A 100 -9.42 -9.64 0.71
C ALA A 100 -10.91 -9.49 1.05
N GLY A 101 -11.44 -8.25 1.04
CA GLY A 101 -12.84 -7.97 1.34
C GLY A 101 -13.81 -8.58 0.32
N ILE A 102 -13.50 -8.48 -0.98
CA ILE A 102 -14.29 -9.12 -2.04
C ILE A 102 -14.33 -10.63 -1.82
N ASN A 103 -13.19 -11.27 -1.62
CA ASN A 103 -13.13 -12.73 -1.46
C ASN A 103 -13.74 -13.20 -0.14
N ALA A 104 -13.62 -12.42 0.94
CA ALA A 104 -14.32 -12.71 2.20
C ALA A 104 -15.84 -12.69 2.00
N HIS A 105 -16.37 -11.70 1.28
CA HIS A 105 -17.79 -11.65 0.92
C HIS A 105 -18.21 -12.86 0.08
N ILE A 106 -17.45 -13.18 -0.95
CA ILE A 106 -17.70 -14.34 -1.83
C ILE A 106 -17.71 -15.64 -1.02
N ASN A 107 -16.76 -15.82 -0.08
CA ASN A 107 -16.73 -17.01 0.78
C ASN A 107 -17.97 -17.13 1.66
N CYS A 108 -18.54 -16.02 2.12
CA CYS A 108 -19.75 -16.02 2.95
C CYS A 108 -21.03 -16.33 2.16
N HIS A 109 -21.10 -15.92 0.90
CA HIS A 109 -22.34 -15.98 0.09
C HIS A 109 -22.31 -17.06 -1.00
N GLY A 110 -21.18 -17.71 -1.19
CA GLY A 110 -20.94 -18.63 -2.29
C GLY A 110 -20.65 -17.88 -3.58
N GLY A 111 -19.67 -18.35 -4.33
CA GLY A 111 -19.29 -17.77 -5.61
C GLY A 111 -17.86 -18.16 -6.00
N GLU A 112 -17.48 -17.79 -7.21
CA GLU A 112 -16.13 -18.05 -7.70
C GLU A 112 -15.12 -17.05 -7.13
N PRO A 113 -13.94 -17.50 -6.70
CA PRO A 113 -12.89 -16.63 -6.17
C PRO A 113 -12.54 -15.52 -7.15
N PHE A 114 -12.38 -14.31 -6.63
CA PHE A 114 -11.96 -13.15 -7.40
C PHE A 114 -10.46 -12.94 -7.29
N THR A 115 -9.76 -13.02 -8.40
CA THR A 115 -8.34 -12.71 -8.52
C THR A 115 -8.10 -11.81 -9.72
N LEU A 116 -6.97 -11.09 -9.69
CA LEU A 116 -6.49 -10.26 -10.79
C LEU A 116 -5.14 -10.81 -11.25
N ALA A 117 -4.99 -10.99 -12.55
CA ALA A 117 -3.74 -11.41 -13.16
C ALA A 117 -2.75 -10.23 -13.26
N ARG A 118 -1.48 -10.54 -13.52
CA ARG A 118 -0.40 -9.56 -13.64
C ARG A 118 -0.55 -8.61 -14.83
N ASP A 119 -1.26 -9.04 -15.86
CA ASP A 119 -1.58 -8.25 -17.06
C ASP A 119 -2.92 -7.48 -16.95
N GLU A 120 -3.68 -7.73 -15.90
CA GLU A 120 -4.97 -7.08 -15.66
C GLU A 120 -4.88 -5.83 -14.76
N ALA A 121 -4.06 -5.90 -13.72
CA ALA A 121 -3.93 -4.80 -12.75
C ALA A 121 -2.61 -4.82 -11.98
N TYR A 122 -2.15 -3.64 -11.53
CA TYR A 122 -1.04 -3.53 -10.58
C TYR A 122 -1.31 -4.25 -9.25
N ILE A 123 -2.56 -4.33 -8.81
CA ILE A 123 -2.98 -5.14 -7.66
C ILE A 123 -2.69 -6.63 -7.92
N GLY A 124 -2.88 -7.10 -9.15
CA GLY A 124 -2.53 -8.46 -9.55
C GLY A 124 -1.03 -8.72 -9.44
N VAL A 125 -0.19 -7.79 -9.93
CA VAL A 125 1.27 -7.88 -9.80
C VAL A 125 1.69 -7.89 -8.32
N LEU A 126 1.13 -6.99 -7.52
CA LEU A 126 1.40 -6.90 -6.08
C LEU A 126 1.12 -8.23 -5.37
N ILE A 127 -0.09 -8.76 -5.54
CA ILE A 127 -0.50 -9.99 -4.85
C ILE A 127 0.30 -11.19 -5.33
N ASP A 128 0.52 -11.30 -6.64
CA ASP A 128 1.29 -12.41 -7.19
C ASP A 128 2.73 -12.38 -6.68
N ASP A 129 3.39 -11.22 -6.66
CA ASP A 129 4.75 -11.11 -6.09
C ASP A 129 4.77 -11.53 -4.60
N LEU A 130 3.81 -11.10 -3.80
CA LEU A 130 3.73 -11.44 -2.38
C LEU A 130 3.56 -12.95 -2.16
N VAL A 131 2.59 -13.58 -2.83
CA VAL A 131 2.22 -14.97 -2.54
C VAL A 131 3.12 -16.01 -3.20
N THR A 132 3.87 -15.61 -4.25
CA THR A 132 4.78 -16.51 -4.98
C THR A 132 6.23 -16.35 -4.59
N LYS A 133 6.70 -15.11 -4.41
CA LYS A 133 8.10 -14.80 -4.10
C LYS A 133 8.36 -14.56 -2.62
N GLY A 134 7.32 -14.14 -1.88
CA GLY A 134 7.51 -13.64 -0.52
C GLY A 134 8.20 -12.28 -0.49
N VAL A 135 8.64 -11.85 0.69
CA VAL A 135 9.33 -10.58 0.90
C VAL A 135 10.46 -10.75 1.91
N ASP A 136 11.66 -10.34 1.53
CA ASP A 136 12.84 -10.30 2.41
C ASP A 136 13.00 -8.92 3.06
N GLU A 137 12.45 -7.88 2.42
CA GLU A 137 12.40 -6.49 2.88
C GLU A 137 11.02 -5.88 2.60
N PRO A 138 10.62 -4.78 3.24
CA PRO A 138 9.30 -4.19 3.05
C PRO A 138 8.99 -3.92 1.57
N TYR A 139 7.98 -4.60 1.05
CA TYR A 139 7.58 -4.51 -0.36
C TYR A 139 6.91 -3.18 -0.65
N ARG A 140 7.34 -2.54 -1.73
CA ARG A 140 6.71 -1.37 -2.33
C ARG A 140 6.43 -1.63 -3.80
N MET A 141 5.24 -1.21 -4.26
CA MET A 141 4.86 -1.35 -5.66
C MET A 141 5.49 -0.25 -6.50
N PHE A 142 6.27 -0.67 -7.49
CA PHE A 142 6.84 0.20 -8.52
C PHE A 142 6.40 -0.30 -9.90
N THR A 143 6.26 0.62 -10.84
CA THR A 143 5.91 0.27 -12.23
C THR A 143 6.93 -0.67 -12.89
N SER A 144 8.18 -0.63 -12.42
CA SER A 144 9.24 -1.53 -12.89
C SER A 144 9.01 -3.01 -12.53
N ARG A 145 8.14 -3.30 -11.56
CA ARG A 145 7.77 -4.68 -11.18
C ARG A 145 6.76 -5.31 -12.15
N ALA A 146 6.09 -4.50 -12.97
CA ALA A 146 5.07 -4.95 -13.90
C ALA A 146 5.68 -5.13 -15.30
N GLU A 147 5.75 -6.36 -15.77
CA GLU A 147 6.21 -6.72 -17.12
C GLU A 147 5.24 -6.21 -18.19
N TYR A 148 3.94 -6.18 -17.89
CA TYR A 148 2.88 -5.70 -18.80
C TYR A 148 2.50 -4.23 -18.56
N ARG A 149 3.43 -3.40 -18.06
CA ARG A 149 3.13 -1.99 -17.69
C ARG A 149 2.54 -1.14 -18.80
N ILE A 150 2.79 -1.48 -20.08
CA ILE A 150 2.17 -0.81 -21.23
C ILE A 150 0.67 -1.06 -21.29
N LEU A 151 0.21 -2.24 -20.84
CA LEU A 151 -1.21 -2.60 -20.76
C LEU A 151 -1.88 -2.07 -19.49
N LEU A 152 -1.08 -1.82 -18.43
CA LEU A 152 -1.58 -1.42 -17.12
C LEU A 152 -1.66 0.11 -16.97
N ARG A 153 -2.09 0.80 -18.01
CA ARG A 153 -2.22 2.25 -17.99
C ARG A 153 -3.40 2.69 -17.13
N MET A 154 -3.26 3.86 -16.52
CA MET A 154 -4.29 4.44 -15.67
C MET A 154 -5.50 4.91 -16.49
N ASP A 155 -5.27 5.45 -17.68
CA ASP A 155 -6.28 6.03 -18.55
C ASP A 155 -7.25 5.01 -19.17
N ASP A 156 -6.88 3.72 -19.18
CA ASP A 156 -7.71 2.63 -19.71
C ASP A 156 -8.11 1.59 -18.63
N ALA A 157 -7.85 1.88 -17.37
CA ALA A 157 -8.17 0.97 -16.26
C ALA A 157 -9.67 0.61 -16.20
N ASP A 158 -10.54 1.53 -16.59
CA ASP A 158 -11.98 1.32 -16.68
C ASP A 158 -12.34 0.24 -17.72
N MET A 159 -11.63 0.20 -18.85
CA MET A 159 -11.83 -0.79 -19.90
C MET A 159 -11.52 -2.22 -19.44
N ARG A 160 -10.53 -2.36 -18.54
CA ARG A 160 -10.08 -3.67 -18.01
C ARG A 160 -10.88 -4.14 -16.80
N LEU A 161 -11.28 -3.22 -15.90
CA LEU A 161 -11.74 -3.60 -14.56
C LEU A 161 -13.23 -3.33 -14.31
N THR A 162 -13.86 -2.33 -14.97
CA THR A 162 -15.23 -1.91 -14.64
C THR A 162 -16.26 -3.01 -14.87
N GLU A 163 -16.15 -3.76 -15.96
CA GLU A 163 -17.10 -4.86 -16.25
C GLU A 163 -17.02 -5.97 -15.19
N ARG A 164 -15.80 -6.32 -14.76
CA ARG A 164 -15.59 -7.30 -13.69
C ARG A 164 -16.18 -6.82 -12.36
N ALA A 165 -15.94 -5.54 -12.03
CA ALA A 165 -16.48 -4.92 -10.83
C ALA A 165 -18.02 -4.80 -10.87
N TYR A 166 -18.61 -4.55 -12.05
CA TYR A 166 -20.06 -4.54 -12.23
C TYR A 166 -20.68 -5.92 -11.98
N LYS A 167 -20.08 -7.00 -12.52
CA LYS A 167 -20.52 -8.38 -12.26
C LYS A 167 -20.48 -8.77 -10.79
N LEU A 168 -19.60 -8.16 -10.01
CA LEU A 168 -19.50 -8.32 -8.56
C LEU A 168 -20.44 -7.41 -7.76
N GLY A 169 -21.20 -6.53 -8.43
CA GLY A 169 -22.07 -5.56 -7.76
C GLY A 169 -21.35 -4.37 -7.12
N LEU A 170 -20.06 -4.20 -7.39
CA LEU A 170 -19.26 -3.10 -6.86
C LEU A 170 -19.41 -1.79 -7.65
N VAL A 171 -19.85 -1.87 -8.88
CA VAL A 171 -20.09 -0.75 -9.78
C VAL A 171 -21.58 -0.68 -10.11
N LYS A 172 -22.14 0.53 -10.09
CA LYS A 172 -23.54 0.81 -10.44
C LYS A 172 -23.74 0.87 -11.94
N GLU A 173 -25.02 0.78 -12.37
CA GLU A 173 -25.43 0.79 -13.78
C GLU A 173 -24.98 2.04 -14.54
N ASP A 174 -25.03 3.20 -13.93
CA ASP A 174 -24.62 4.47 -14.54
C ASP A 174 -23.15 4.44 -15.00
N ARG A 175 -22.27 3.96 -14.14
CA ARG A 175 -20.85 3.79 -14.47
C ARG A 175 -20.60 2.73 -15.53
N TYR A 176 -21.35 1.64 -15.48
CA TYR A 176 -21.24 0.57 -16.49
C TYR A 176 -21.78 1.02 -17.86
N ALA A 177 -22.86 1.80 -17.90
CA ALA A 177 -23.37 2.42 -19.13
C ALA A 177 -22.33 3.37 -19.77
N LEU A 178 -21.64 4.16 -18.96
CA LEU A 178 -20.55 5.02 -19.44
C LEU A 178 -19.41 4.21 -20.08
N LEU A 179 -19.03 3.07 -19.50
CA LEU A 179 -18.05 2.17 -20.10
C LEU A 179 -18.50 1.65 -21.45
N LYS A 180 -19.76 1.21 -21.58
CA LYS A 180 -20.32 0.74 -22.85
C LYS A 180 -20.24 1.79 -23.93
N SER A 181 -20.67 3.00 -23.62
CA SER A 181 -20.61 4.15 -24.55
C SER A 181 -19.18 4.45 -24.99
N LYS A 182 -18.22 4.42 -24.05
CA LYS A 182 -16.79 4.59 -24.38
C LYS A 182 -16.27 3.49 -25.31
N ARG A 183 -16.65 2.23 -25.08
CA ARG A 183 -16.27 1.10 -25.95
C ARG A 183 -16.82 1.27 -27.36
N GLU A 184 -18.08 1.63 -27.50
CA GLU A 184 -18.72 1.87 -28.80
C GLU A 184 -18.04 3.00 -29.57
N ALA A 185 -17.73 4.12 -28.91
CA ALA A 185 -17.01 5.24 -29.53
C ALA A 185 -15.60 4.83 -30.00
N CYS A 186 -14.87 4.04 -29.21
CA CYS A 186 -13.54 3.54 -29.60
C CYS A 186 -13.61 2.60 -30.81
N LEU A 187 -14.61 1.72 -30.89
CA LEU A 187 -14.80 0.79 -32.00
C LEU A 187 -15.14 1.52 -33.30
N LEU A 188 -15.92 2.59 -33.24
CA LEU A 188 -16.23 3.43 -34.42
C LEU A 188 -14.97 4.08 -34.99
N TYR A 189 -14.07 4.57 -34.14
CA TYR A 189 -12.80 5.18 -34.57
C TYR A 189 -11.83 4.17 -35.20
N THR A 190 -11.88 2.90 -34.82
CA THR A 190 -10.99 1.87 -35.36
C THR A 190 -11.53 1.17 -36.60
N SER A 191 -12.84 1.31 -36.89
CA SER A 191 -13.45 0.71 -38.10
C SER A 191 -13.31 1.61 -39.34
N ASP A 192 -12.99 2.89 -39.18
CA ASP A 192 -12.80 3.87 -40.26
C ASP A 192 -11.32 4.15 -40.61
N ALA A 193 -10.39 3.36 -40.01
CA ALA A 193 -8.96 3.41 -40.28
C ALA A 193 -8.51 2.15 -41.03
#